data_e04eb8771f74ac7f676ea823e72ab7fd
#
_entry.id   e04eb8771f74ac7f676ea823e72ab7fd
#
_cell.length_a   1.000
_cell.length_b   1.000
_cell.length_c   1.000
_cell.angle_alpha   90.00
_cell.angle_beta   90.00
_cell.angle_gamma   90.00
#
_symmetry.space_group_name_H-M   'P 1'
#
loop_
_entity.id
_entity.type
_entity.pdbx_description
1 polymer ?
#
loop_
_entity_poly.entity_id
_entity_poly.type
_entity_poly.pdbx_seq_one_letter_code
_entity_poly.pdbx_strand_id
1 'polypeptide(L)'
;MKTKTIFLGAATLLSLLISEKATAQIGEPYIHDPSTIMECEGKYYTFGTGGGGLISEDGWTWNGGGVRPGRGAAPDAVKIGDRYLIAYSATGGGLGGSHRGTVLTMWNKTLDPKS
;
A
#
# COMPACT_ATOMS: atom_id res chain seq x y z
N MET A 1 -52.16 -45.15 32.52
CA MET A 1 -51.75 -43.85 31.96
C MET A 1 -50.23 -43.86 31.82
N LYS A 2 -49.74 -43.88 30.59
CA LYS A 2 -48.28 -43.85 30.32
C LYS A 2 -47.90 -42.42 29.97
N THR A 3 -47.19 -41.78 30.88
CA THR A 3 -46.64 -40.44 30.68
C THR A 3 -45.46 -40.52 29.73
N LYS A 4 -45.60 -39.95 28.55
CA LYS A 4 -44.48 -39.80 27.62
C LYS A 4 -43.68 -38.56 27.99
N THR A 5 -42.50 -38.76 28.51
CA THR A 5 -41.53 -37.69 28.74
C THR A 5 -40.91 -37.33 27.41
N ILE A 6 -41.19 -36.11 26.92
CA ILE A 6 -40.53 -35.55 25.74
C ILE A 6 -39.25 -34.91 26.18
N PHE A 7 -38.12 -35.53 25.81
CA PHE A 7 -36.81 -34.88 25.96
C PHE A 7 -36.64 -33.84 24.85
N LEU A 8 -36.72 -32.58 25.24
CA LEU A 8 -36.39 -31.46 24.37
C LEU A 8 -34.85 -31.32 24.42
N GLY A 9 -34.21 -31.89 23.42
CA GLY A 9 -32.77 -31.68 23.22
C GLY A 9 -32.51 -30.26 22.79
N ALA A 10 -31.97 -29.43 23.67
CA ALA A 10 -31.43 -28.13 23.31
C ALA A 10 -30.16 -28.35 22.51
N ALA A 11 -30.27 -28.28 21.20
CA ALA A 11 -29.13 -28.16 20.32
C ALA A 11 -28.52 -26.78 20.52
N THR A 12 -27.55 -26.71 21.40
CA THR A 12 -26.69 -25.53 21.54
C THR A 12 -25.86 -25.41 20.27
N LEU A 13 -26.35 -24.56 19.36
CA LEU A 13 -25.57 -24.18 18.19
C LEU A 13 -24.39 -23.32 18.68
N LEU A 14 -23.28 -23.96 18.94
CA LEU A 14 -21.99 -23.29 19.18
C LEU A 14 -21.55 -22.69 17.86
N SER A 15 -22.01 -21.47 17.56
CA SER A 15 -21.46 -20.69 16.48
C SER A 15 -20.01 -20.39 16.85
N LEU A 16 -19.08 -21.18 16.27
CA LEU A 16 -17.69 -20.79 16.22
C LEU A 16 -17.64 -19.47 15.45
N LEU A 17 -17.56 -18.38 16.17
CA LEU A 17 -17.08 -17.13 15.64
C LEU A 17 -15.62 -17.37 15.29
N ILE A 18 -15.37 -17.81 14.06
CA ILE A 18 -14.06 -17.73 13.45
C ILE A 18 -13.83 -16.21 13.28
N SER A 19 -13.21 -15.61 14.27
CA SER A 19 -12.64 -14.29 14.12
C SER A 19 -11.55 -14.44 13.07
N GLU A 20 -11.87 -14.15 11.83
CA GLU A 20 -10.84 -13.92 10.83
C GLU A 20 -10.00 -12.77 11.38
N LYS A 21 -8.84 -13.12 11.92
CA LYS A 21 -7.83 -12.12 12.21
C LYS A 21 -7.55 -11.47 10.86
N ALA A 22 -7.99 -10.24 10.70
CA ALA A 22 -7.51 -9.41 9.61
C ALA A 22 -5.97 -9.50 9.69
N THR A 23 -5.37 -10.24 8.78
CA THR A 23 -3.92 -10.33 8.70
C THR A 23 -3.47 -8.94 8.31
N ALA A 24 -2.79 -8.26 9.24
CA ALA A 24 -2.12 -7.01 8.94
C ALA A 24 -1.22 -7.23 7.72
N GLN A 25 -1.00 -6.19 6.94
CA GLN A 25 -0.09 -6.23 5.79
C GLN A 25 1.17 -7.01 6.15
N ILE A 26 1.50 -7.99 5.32
CA ILE A 26 2.69 -8.83 5.49
C ILE A 26 3.85 -8.18 4.72
N GLY A 27 5.06 -8.34 5.22
CA GLY A 27 6.25 -7.75 4.63
C GLY A 27 6.85 -6.63 5.49
N GLU A 28 7.59 -5.74 4.88
CA GLU A 28 8.19 -4.57 5.53
C GLU A 28 7.57 -3.27 4.98
N PRO A 29 6.30 -2.98 5.31
CA PRO A 29 5.55 -1.86 4.71
C PRO A 29 5.92 -0.50 5.34
N TYR A 30 7.19 -0.30 5.66
CA TYR A 30 7.64 0.99 6.19
C TYR A 30 7.93 1.98 5.06
N ILE A 31 7.14 3.04 5.00
CA ILE A 31 7.28 4.10 4.01
C ILE A 31 6.84 5.43 4.63
N HIS A 32 7.54 6.51 4.30
CA HIS A 32 7.20 7.86 4.75
C HIS A 32 6.60 8.66 3.60
N ASP A 33 5.48 9.32 3.83
CA ASP A 33 4.72 10.09 2.81
C ASP A 33 4.48 9.26 1.53
N PRO A 34 3.72 8.17 1.60
CA PRO A 34 3.50 7.31 0.43
C PRO A 34 2.71 8.02 -0.67
N SER A 35 3.12 7.82 -1.91
CA SER A 35 2.38 8.24 -3.08
C SER A 35 1.10 7.43 -3.27
N THR A 36 0.27 7.84 -4.21
CA THR A 36 -0.78 7.00 -4.77
C THR A 36 -0.17 5.66 -5.24
N ILE A 37 -0.87 4.56 -4.97
CA ILE A 37 -0.47 3.22 -5.42
C ILE A 37 -0.76 3.11 -6.92
N MET A 38 0.26 2.71 -7.68
CA MET A 38 0.20 2.53 -9.13
C MET A 38 0.36 1.06 -9.48
N GLU A 39 -0.48 0.57 -10.39
CA GLU A 39 -0.29 -0.74 -11.01
C GLU A 39 0.54 -0.60 -12.28
N CYS A 40 1.55 -1.44 -12.44
CA CYS A 40 2.40 -1.50 -13.60
C CYS A 40 2.85 -2.95 -13.83
N GLU A 41 2.54 -3.49 -15.00
CA GLU A 41 2.97 -4.85 -15.41
C GLU A 41 2.57 -5.95 -14.40
N GLY A 42 1.37 -5.83 -13.84
CA GLY A 42 0.83 -6.79 -12.87
C GLY A 42 1.39 -6.68 -11.46
N LYS A 43 2.16 -5.63 -11.17
CA LYS A 43 2.69 -5.33 -9.83
C LYS A 43 2.20 -3.96 -9.37
N TYR A 44 2.24 -3.76 -8.06
CA TYR A 44 1.84 -2.51 -7.42
C TYR A 44 3.07 -1.78 -6.86
N TYR A 45 3.07 -0.47 -7.00
CA TYR A 45 4.18 0.39 -6.62
C TYR A 45 3.66 1.58 -5.81
N THR A 46 4.39 1.97 -4.78
CA THR A 46 4.21 3.26 -4.10
C THR A 46 5.59 3.83 -3.77
N PHE A 47 5.70 5.15 -3.83
CA PHE A 47 6.96 5.86 -3.66
C PHE A 47 6.90 6.72 -2.40
N GLY A 48 8.00 6.85 -1.70
CA GLY A 48 8.09 7.60 -0.45
C GLY A 48 9.11 8.73 -0.50
N THR A 49 9.05 9.55 0.53
CA THR A 49 10.08 10.57 0.79
C THR A 49 11.46 9.93 0.93
N GLY A 50 12.48 10.60 0.42
CA GLY A 50 13.86 10.13 0.46
C GLY A 50 14.27 9.27 -0.73
N GLY A 51 13.37 9.00 -1.67
CA GLY A 51 13.66 8.22 -2.89
C GLY A 51 13.43 6.72 -2.75
N GLY A 52 12.89 6.26 -1.62
CA GLY A 52 12.47 4.87 -1.41
C GLY A 52 11.10 4.57 -1.99
N GLY A 53 10.77 3.30 -2.04
CA GLY A 53 9.45 2.83 -2.45
C GLY A 53 9.22 1.39 -2.07
N LEU A 54 7.99 0.96 -2.19
CA LEU A 54 7.56 -0.41 -1.95
C LEU A 54 7.01 -1.02 -3.24
N ILE A 55 7.18 -2.32 -3.37
CA ILE A 55 6.63 -3.13 -4.45
C ILE A 55 5.78 -4.23 -3.83
N SER A 56 4.65 -4.51 -4.46
CA SER A 56 3.79 -5.64 -4.14
C SER A 56 3.39 -6.39 -5.40
N GLU A 57 3.36 -7.72 -5.34
CA GLU A 57 2.88 -8.57 -6.44
C GLU A 57 1.38 -8.89 -6.29
N ASP A 58 0.84 -8.77 -5.11
CA ASP A 58 -0.55 -9.15 -4.76
C ASP A 58 -1.40 -7.98 -4.24
N GLY A 59 -0.80 -6.79 -4.05
CA GLY A 59 -1.42 -5.62 -3.43
C GLY A 59 -1.52 -5.70 -1.91
N TRP A 60 -1.07 -6.81 -1.31
CA TRP A 60 -1.19 -7.07 0.11
C TRP A 60 0.16 -7.22 0.83
N THR A 61 1.07 -7.97 0.21
CA THR A 61 2.44 -8.14 0.71
C THR A 61 3.35 -7.10 0.10
N TRP A 62 3.95 -6.24 0.92
CA TRP A 62 4.77 -5.14 0.49
C TRP A 62 6.22 -5.30 0.91
N ASN A 63 7.13 -5.09 -0.02
CA ASN A 63 8.58 -5.19 0.20
C ASN A 63 9.28 -3.94 -0.32
N GLY A 64 10.41 -3.59 0.27
CA GLY A 64 11.27 -2.53 -0.24
C GLY A 64 11.84 -2.88 -1.60
N GLY A 65 12.11 -1.86 -2.42
CA GLY A 65 12.75 -2.05 -3.73
C GLY A 65 12.15 -1.22 -4.86
N GLY A 66 11.00 -0.58 -4.62
CA GLY A 66 10.50 0.44 -5.53
C GLY A 66 11.45 1.63 -5.49
N VAL A 67 12.17 1.87 -6.57
CA VAL A 67 13.13 2.96 -6.63
C VAL A 67 12.62 4.04 -7.55
N ARG A 68 12.48 5.20 -6.98
CA ARG A 68 12.34 6.44 -7.72
C ARG A 68 13.73 7.06 -7.88
N PRO A 69 14.18 7.40 -9.09
CA PRO A 69 15.41 8.16 -9.27
C PRO A 69 15.34 9.49 -8.53
N GLY A 70 16.42 9.81 -7.85
CA GLY A 70 16.56 11.06 -7.13
C GLY A 70 15.98 11.02 -5.71
N ARG A 71 16.39 12.00 -4.94
CA ARG A 71 15.90 12.26 -3.57
C ARG A 71 14.87 13.37 -3.63
N GLY A 72 13.83 13.26 -2.86
CA GLY A 72 12.82 14.29 -2.74
C GLY A 72 11.76 13.90 -1.73
N ALA A 73 10.85 14.81 -1.47
CA ALA A 73 9.82 14.64 -0.45
C ALA A 73 8.42 14.58 -1.07
N ALA A 74 7.53 13.93 -0.35
CA ALA A 74 6.10 13.85 -0.63
C ALA A 74 5.83 13.58 -2.13
N PRO A 75 6.25 12.42 -2.66
CA PRO A 75 5.98 12.07 -4.04
C PRO A 75 4.51 11.77 -4.25
N ASP A 76 4.02 12.02 -5.45
CA ASP A 76 2.77 11.46 -5.91
C ASP A 76 2.94 10.91 -7.32
N ALA A 77 2.11 9.94 -7.69
CA ALA A 77 2.23 9.24 -8.97
C ALA A 77 0.88 9.13 -9.67
N VAL A 78 0.89 9.28 -10.97
CA VAL A 78 -0.30 9.13 -11.82
C VAL A 78 0.07 8.51 -13.15
N LYS A 79 -0.82 7.68 -13.69
CA LYS A 79 -0.69 7.15 -15.06
C LYS A 79 -1.39 8.09 -16.04
N ILE A 80 -0.68 8.51 -17.06
CA ILE A 80 -1.20 9.36 -18.13
C ILE A 80 -0.88 8.70 -19.47
N GLY A 81 -1.91 8.14 -20.12
CA GLY A 81 -1.73 7.36 -21.35
C GLY A 81 -0.87 6.11 -21.11
N ASP A 82 0.23 6.01 -21.82
CA ASP A 82 1.20 4.91 -21.75
C ASP A 82 2.37 5.18 -20.79
N ARG A 83 2.30 6.25 -20.00
CA ARG A 83 3.39 6.69 -19.14
C ARG A 83 2.94 6.93 -17.72
N TYR A 84 3.89 6.81 -16.80
CA TYR A 84 3.75 7.18 -15.41
C TYR A 84 4.47 8.49 -15.15
N LEU A 85 3.77 9.43 -14.56
CA LEU A 85 4.31 10.69 -14.06
C LEU A 85 4.46 10.57 -12.56
N ILE A 86 5.66 10.86 -12.06
CA ILE A 86 5.93 10.98 -10.64
C ILE A 86 6.33 12.42 -10.37
N ALA A 87 5.60 13.10 -9.50
CA ALA A 87 5.89 14.46 -9.05
C ALA A 87 6.38 14.43 -7.61
N TYR A 88 7.36 15.23 -7.26
CA TYR A 88 7.89 15.30 -5.90
C TYR A 88 8.57 16.64 -5.62
N SER A 89 8.64 17.02 -4.36
CA SER A 89 9.37 18.20 -3.94
C SER A 89 10.87 17.93 -3.91
N ALA A 90 11.66 18.81 -4.50
CA ALA A 90 13.11 18.69 -4.49
C ALA A 90 13.68 18.85 -3.09
N THR A 91 13.03 19.62 -2.23
CA THR A 91 13.43 19.87 -0.85
C THR A 91 12.22 19.75 0.08
N GLY A 92 12.37 18.96 1.15
CA GLY A 92 11.40 18.91 2.23
C GLY A 92 11.68 20.00 3.26
N GLY A 93 10.67 20.81 3.57
CA GLY A 93 10.79 21.89 4.56
C GLY A 93 10.32 21.54 5.96
N GLY A 94 9.65 20.42 6.16
CA GLY A 94 8.97 20.08 7.41
C GLY A 94 7.94 21.13 7.84
N LEU A 95 7.35 20.96 9.01
CA LEU A 95 6.48 21.96 9.63
C LEU A 95 7.29 23.19 10.02
N GLY A 96 6.98 24.33 9.40
CA GLY A 96 7.68 25.61 9.66
C GLY A 96 8.92 25.85 8.82
N GLY A 97 9.26 24.94 7.90
CA GLY A 97 10.34 25.14 6.96
C GLY A 97 9.98 26.10 5.82
N SER A 98 11.02 26.63 5.17
CA SER A 98 10.87 27.43 3.97
C SER A 98 10.44 26.55 2.80
N HIS A 99 9.21 26.69 2.35
CA HIS A 99 8.66 25.95 1.18
C HIS A 99 9.06 26.61 -0.16
N ARG A 100 10.29 26.99 -0.33
CA ARG A 100 10.82 27.31 -1.65
C ARG A 100 10.99 26.02 -2.44
N GLY A 101 9.91 25.26 -2.54
CA GLY A 101 9.92 23.96 -3.17
C GLY A 101 9.87 24.07 -4.69
N THR A 102 10.85 23.49 -5.33
CA THR A 102 10.74 23.16 -6.76
C THR A 102 10.03 21.81 -6.84
N VAL A 103 8.93 21.75 -7.55
CA VAL A 103 8.31 20.47 -7.92
C VAL A 103 9.07 19.91 -9.09
N LEU A 104 9.65 18.75 -8.91
CA LEU A 104 10.28 17.98 -9.97
C LEU A 104 9.31 16.92 -10.47
N THR A 105 9.37 16.64 -11.74
CA THR A 105 8.59 15.59 -12.37
C THR A 105 9.48 14.64 -13.13
N MET A 106 9.09 13.38 -13.16
CA MET A 106 9.77 12.34 -13.87
C MET A 106 8.74 11.49 -14.62
N TRP A 107 9.08 11.14 -15.86
CA TRP A 107 8.24 10.33 -16.74
C TRP A 107 8.92 9.01 -17.05
N ASN A 108 8.19 7.91 -16.86
CA ASN A 108 8.66 6.58 -17.23
C ASN A 108 7.54 5.79 -17.93
N LYS A 109 7.93 4.89 -18.79
CA LYS A 109 7.00 3.90 -19.37
C LYS A 109 6.77 2.70 -18.47
N THR A 110 7.69 2.43 -17.56
CA THR A 110 7.63 1.36 -16.59
C THR A 110 8.00 1.88 -15.21
N LEU A 111 7.52 1.21 -14.17
CA LEU A 111 7.90 1.44 -12.78
C LEU A 111 8.85 0.37 -12.26
N ASP A 112 9.17 -0.64 -13.07
CA ASP A 112 10.14 -1.67 -12.70
C ASP A 112 11.55 -1.07 -12.62
N PRO A 113 12.22 -1.13 -11.45
CA PRO A 113 13.56 -0.59 -11.29
C PRO A 113 14.65 -1.36 -12.07
N LYS A 114 14.30 -2.51 -12.64
CA LYS A 114 15.22 -3.37 -13.39
C LYS A 114 15.16 -3.19 -14.90
N SER A 115 14.24 -2.36 -15.38
CA SER A 115 14.04 -2.12 -16.81
C SER A 115 14.74 -0.84 -17.30
#